data_54f714de65d9b388df2b88c793a132e9
#
_entry.id   54f714de65d9b388df2b88c793a132e9
#
_cell.length_a   1.000
_cell.length_b   1.000
_cell.length_c   1.000
_cell.angle_alpha   90.00
_cell.angle_beta   90.00
_cell.angle_gamma   90.00
#
_symmetry.space_group_name_H-M   'P 1'
#
loop_
_entity.id
_entity.type
_entity.pdbx_description
1 polymer ?
#
loop_
_entity_poly.entity_id
_entity_poly.type
_entity_poly.pdbx_seq_one_letter_code
_entity_poly.pdbx_strand_id
1 'polypeptide(L)'
;MPFFLLFLILLISTPSFSQSLDGRHVPGNSRPAGEEFQPSDQVWEVGDRRWTVEEEHRFEKWVDETITEDFFIRYRIPADCADAVYAIRWIYARIAHLPAAATTTDGKLIGHWSTEWKHLPTDPEWHRDERFRACLLYVLQKTWTGTLPLDTYPVRISADSIRPGTLFLVRESHAGMIGHVFLDGSQAHPLQTWESAFPVKVQKLSPGYFFSARPESKARSGLVKFRWPSTENGEWKYLPVEEHPFYSEEQYAPGFCDGYADFVEAVAKRIDPTRYAPAEKMAKVMETVTRFLRERVPIVLAGNQQCRNGGCPEASELWEIYSTPGRDGMIISLMDHLSQIIESNHLDREMVKGMMEAIPIAIAENRSVSLYHVYQNHLWFSSHPEDSIEARWGLKKCEMIHAQTRTAQNSIAFVERTYRKKDPRYADFSIQQQQEILRRLNEDWKNSECYSGASVQTSSRGIMITHGQSSENPYQQVSSPLPTLSSYYSSSPSR
;
A
#
# COMPACT_ATOMS: atom_id res chain seq x y z
N MET A 1 17.57 67.01 6.01
CA MET A 1 16.69 66.44 4.97
C MET A 1 16.78 64.94 5.06
N PRO A 2 15.79 64.20 5.61
CA PRO A 2 15.80 62.76 5.67
C PRO A 2 15.03 62.19 4.47
N PHE A 3 15.66 61.21 3.80
CA PHE A 3 15.04 60.38 2.77
C PHE A 3 14.11 59.37 3.39
N PHE A 4 12.82 59.46 3.06
CA PHE A 4 11.85 58.39 3.34
C PHE A 4 12.01 57.28 2.31
N LEU A 5 12.42 56.09 2.78
CA LEU A 5 12.37 54.84 1.99
C LEU A 5 10.98 54.22 2.18
N LEU A 6 10.19 54.29 1.11
CA LEU A 6 8.89 53.63 1.01
C LEU A 6 9.11 52.13 0.81
N PHE A 7 8.85 51.29 1.83
CA PHE A 7 8.77 49.85 1.69
C PHE A 7 7.44 49.47 1.05
N LEU A 8 7.48 49.14 -0.23
CA LEU A 8 6.36 48.57 -0.96
C LEU A 8 6.23 47.10 -0.54
N ILE A 9 5.28 46.81 0.38
CA ILE A 9 4.90 45.42 0.72
C ILE A 9 4.09 44.89 -0.46
N LEU A 10 4.73 44.11 -1.33
CA LEU A 10 4.06 43.25 -2.28
C LEU A 10 3.37 42.12 -1.50
N LEU A 11 2.07 42.31 -1.27
CA LEU A 11 1.17 41.23 -0.90
C LEU A 11 1.15 40.23 -2.09
N ILE A 12 2.01 39.23 -2.02
CA ILE A 12 1.87 38.03 -2.84
C ILE A 12 0.64 37.30 -2.30
N SER A 13 -0.50 37.54 -2.91
CA SER A 13 -1.69 36.73 -2.76
C SER A 13 -1.33 35.32 -3.25
N THR A 14 -1.10 34.40 -2.31
CA THR A 14 -1.12 32.96 -2.59
C THR A 14 -2.50 32.66 -3.17
N PRO A 15 -2.59 32.07 -4.37
CA PRO A 15 -3.87 31.58 -4.83
C PRO A 15 -4.33 30.53 -3.83
N SER A 16 -5.43 30.79 -3.16
CA SER A 16 -6.21 29.79 -2.45
C SER A 16 -6.59 28.73 -3.47
N PHE A 17 -5.91 27.61 -3.45
CA PHE A 17 -6.32 26.40 -4.16
C PHE A 17 -7.53 25.79 -3.45
N SER A 18 -8.63 26.53 -3.44
CA SER A 18 -9.96 25.99 -3.28
C SER A 18 -10.53 25.79 -4.67
N GLN A 19 -9.91 24.93 -5.46
CA GLN A 19 -10.67 24.28 -6.51
C GLN A 19 -11.38 23.10 -5.84
N SER A 20 -12.69 23.22 -5.70
CA SER A 20 -13.59 22.09 -5.55
C SER A 20 -13.26 21.13 -6.71
N LEU A 21 -12.54 20.04 -6.39
CA LEU A 21 -12.46 18.89 -7.27
C LEU A 21 -13.81 18.15 -7.13
N ASP A 22 -14.88 18.86 -7.54
CA ASP A 22 -16.15 18.22 -7.87
C ASP A 22 -15.84 17.09 -8.84
N GLY A 23 -16.31 15.90 -8.48
CA GLY A 23 -16.04 14.67 -9.17
C GLY A 23 -16.04 14.89 -10.67
N ARG A 24 -14.85 14.78 -11.28
CA ARG A 24 -14.74 14.95 -12.72
C ARG A 24 -15.70 13.98 -13.36
N HIS A 25 -16.67 14.52 -13.99
CA HIS A 25 -17.68 13.85 -14.79
C HIS A 25 -16.97 12.80 -15.65
N VAL A 26 -17.27 11.52 -15.43
CA VAL A 26 -16.78 10.47 -16.32
C VAL A 26 -17.39 10.78 -17.69
N PRO A 27 -16.61 11.13 -18.72
CA PRO A 27 -17.16 11.50 -20.01
C PRO A 27 -17.96 10.32 -20.57
N GLY A 28 -19.24 10.52 -20.79
CA GLY A 28 -20.14 9.51 -21.36
C GLY A 28 -21.37 9.16 -20.52
N ASN A 29 -21.51 9.73 -19.30
CA ASN A 29 -22.56 9.36 -18.36
C ASN A 29 -23.64 10.43 -18.16
N SER A 30 -23.95 11.25 -19.13
CA SER A 30 -25.18 12.04 -19.11
C SER A 30 -26.37 11.10 -19.31
N ARG A 31 -27.11 10.90 -18.22
CA ARG A 31 -28.45 10.30 -18.26
C ARG A 31 -29.32 11.12 -19.24
N PRO A 32 -30.17 10.50 -20.05
CA PRO A 32 -31.15 11.25 -20.84
C PRO A 32 -31.96 12.14 -19.90
N ALA A 33 -32.02 13.43 -20.19
CA ALA A 33 -32.83 14.37 -19.41
C ALA A 33 -34.31 13.96 -19.55
N GLY A 34 -34.93 13.51 -18.43
CA GLY A 34 -36.36 13.23 -18.40
C GLY A 34 -36.81 11.96 -17.67
N GLU A 35 -35.92 11.09 -17.20
CA GLU A 35 -36.36 9.98 -16.36
C GLU A 35 -36.52 10.42 -14.89
N GLU A 36 -37.75 10.40 -14.41
CA GLU A 36 -38.10 10.59 -13.01
C GLU A 36 -37.45 9.47 -12.18
N PHE A 37 -36.70 9.84 -11.15
CA PHE A 37 -36.05 8.90 -10.23
C PHE A 37 -37.12 8.16 -9.43
N GLN A 38 -37.38 6.91 -9.76
CA GLN A 38 -38.13 6.01 -8.88
C GLN A 38 -37.15 5.53 -7.80
N PRO A 39 -37.43 5.75 -6.52
CA PRO A 39 -36.56 5.27 -5.45
C PRO A 39 -36.52 3.75 -5.46
N SER A 40 -35.40 3.19 -5.83
CA SER A 40 -35.13 1.76 -5.76
C SER A 40 -34.84 1.35 -4.31
N ASP A 41 -35.22 0.13 -3.97
CA ASP A 41 -34.80 -0.50 -2.70
C ASP A 41 -33.32 -0.94 -2.72
N GLN A 42 -32.71 -1.00 -3.88
CA GLN A 42 -31.30 -1.42 -4.07
C GLN A 42 -30.32 -0.36 -3.58
N VAL A 43 -29.06 -0.74 -3.41
CA VAL A 43 -28.01 0.20 -3.05
C VAL A 43 -27.84 1.26 -4.12
N TRP A 44 -27.84 0.87 -5.42
CA TRP A 44 -27.97 1.75 -6.56
C TRP A 44 -28.52 1.01 -7.78
N GLU A 45 -29.11 1.76 -8.68
CA GLU A 45 -29.65 1.25 -9.93
C GLU A 45 -28.56 1.11 -10.98
N VAL A 46 -28.60 0.01 -11.71
CA VAL A 46 -27.69 -0.24 -12.85
C VAL A 46 -28.42 -0.22 -14.20
N GLY A 47 -29.74 -0.41 -14.22
CA GLY A 47 -30.51 -0.52 -15.47
C GLY A 47 -29.96 -1.65 -16.34
N ASP A 48 -29.77 -1.36 -17.64
CA ASP A 48 -29.18 -2.29 -18.62
C ASP A 48 -27.64 -2.25 -18.65
N ARG A 49 -27.01 -1.48 -17.77
CA ARG A 49 -25.57 -1.34 -17.75
C ARG A 49 -24.88 -2.61 -17.27
N ARG A 50 -23.81 -2.93 -17.94
CA ARG A 50 -22.97 -4.10 -17.64
C ARG A 50 -21.51 -3.78 -17.88
N TRP A 51 -20.63 -4.55 -17.28
CA TRP A 51 -19.21 -4.50 -17.61
C TRP A 51 -18.98 -4.98 -19.03
N THR A 52 -18.16 -4.25 -19.75
CA THR A 52 -17.62 -4.57 -21.08
C THR A 52 -16.13 -4.22 -21.08
N VAL A 53 -15.43 -4.55 -22.15
CA VAL A 53 -14.01 -4.15 -22.32
C VAL A 53 -13.87 -2.63 -22.26
N GLU A 54 -14.80 -1.89 -22.87
CA GLU A 54 -14.79 -0.43 -22.89
C GLU A 54 -15.03 0.16 -21.50
N GLU A 55 -15.93 -0.44 -20.70
CA GLU A 55 -16.14 0.01 -19.31
C GLU A 55 -14.95 -0.34 -18.42
N GLU A 56 -14.28 -1.48 -18.64
CA GLU A 56 -13.04 -1.81 -17.95
C GLU A 56 -11.95 -0.78 -18.29
N HIS A 57 -11.79 -0.37 -19.56
CA HIS A 57 -10.84 0.68 -19.95
C HIS A 57 -11.18 2.06 -19.36
N ARG A 58 -12.46 2.38 -19.17
CA ARG A 58 -12.85 3.61 -18.45
C ARG A 58 -12.50 3.53 -16.97
N PHE A 59 -12.69 2.37 -16.36
CA PHE A 59 -12.24 2.12 -14.98
C PHE A 59 -10.74 2.28 -14.85
N GLU A 60 -9.96 1.67 -15.75
CA GLU A 60 -8.50 1.76 -15.79
C GLU A 60 -8.03 3.21 -15.87
N LYS A 61 -8.63 3.99 -16.77
CA LYS A 61 -8.34 5.41 -16.91
C LYS A 61 -8.72 6.20 -15.66
N TRP A 62 -9.86 5.90 -15.06
CA TRP A 62 -10.30 6.56 -13.83
C TRP A 62 -9.35 6.27 -12.66
N VAL A 63 -8.86 5.04 -12.51
CA VAL A 63 -7.85 4.70 -11.50
C VAL A 63 -6.59 5.52 -11.71
N ASP A 64 -6.07 5.56 -12.93
CA ASP A 64 -4.84 6.29 -13.29
C ASP A 64 -4.94 7.81 -13.00
N GLU A 65 -6.09 8.42 -13.29
CA GLU A 65 -6.29 9.87 -13.18
C GLU A 65 -6.83 10.35 -11.83
N THR A 66 -7.49 9.47 -11.06
CA THR A 66 -8.27 9.89 -9.88
C THR A 66 -7.72 9.37 -8.56
N ILE A 67 -7.15 8.17 -8.55
CA ILE A 67 -6.67 7.57 -7.30
C ILE A 67 -5.35 8.21 -6.92
N THR A 68 -5.32 8.81 -5.73
CA THR A 68 -4.17 9.51 -5.16
C THR A 68 -3.92 9.01 -3.74
N GLU A 69 -2.75 9.33 -3.20
CA GLU A 69 -2.35 8.93 -1.84
C GLU A 69 -3.37 9.35 -0.78
N ASP A 70 -4.01 10.52 -0.95
CA ASP A 70 -5.01 11.08 -0.03
C ASP A 70 -6.46 10.73 -0.38
N PHE A 71 -6.70 9.87 -1.38
CA PHE A 71 -8.05 9.56 -1.85
C PHE A 71 -8.97 9.09 -0.71
N PHE A 72 -8.53 8.12 0.09
CA PHE A 72 -9.33 7.61 1.21
C PHE A 72 -9.37 8.56 2.41
N ILE A 73 -8.33 9.38 2.64
CA ILE A 73 -8.34 10.45 3.65
C ILE A 73 -9.47 11.43 3.35
N ARG A 74 -9.52 11.90 2.09
CA ARG A 74 -10.53 12.87 1.61
C ARG A 74 -11.95 12.39 1.83
N TYR A 75 -12.19 11.10 1.64
CA TYR A 75 -13.52 10.51 1.76
C TYR A 75 -13.75 9.74 3.06
N ARG A 76 -12.78 9.72 3.98
CA ARG A 76 -12.83 9.05 5.28
C ARG A 76 -13.18 7.57 5.17
N ILE A 77 -12.43 6.83 4.36
CA ILE A 77 -12.59 5.40 4.15
C ILE A 77 -11.40 4.67 4.80
N PRO A 78 -11.59 4.04 5.99
CA PRO A 78 -10.54 3.22 6.58
C PRO A 78 -10.44 1.91 5.80
N ALA A 79 -9.23 1.57 5.34
CA ALA A 79 -8.98 0.42 4.50
C ALA A 79 -7.70 -0.31 4.92
N ASP A 80 -7.70 -1.63 4.84
CA ASP A 80 -6.50 -2.44 4.73
C ASP A 80 -6.22 -2.76 3.24
N CYS A 81 -5.29 -3.67 2.97
CA CYS A 81 -4.88 -3.98 1.61
C CYS A 81 -6.02 -4.53 0.74
N ALA A 82 -6.86 -5.43 1.26
CA ALA A 82 -8.01 -5.96 0.53
C ALA A 82 -9.13 -4.92 0.41
N ASP A 83 -9.39 -4.19 1.50
CA ASP A 83 -10.41 -3.14 1.52
C ASP A 83 -10.16 -2.09 0.44
N ALA A 84 -8.89 -1.68 0.28
CA ALA A 84 -8.53 -0.64 -0.68
C ALA A 84 -8.94 -1.02 -2.11
N VAL A 85 -8.66 -2.25 -2.53
CA VAL A 85 -8.97 -2.70 -3.88
C VAL A 85 -10.47 -2.89 -4.09
N TYR A 86 -11.21 -3.41 -3.09
CA TYR A 86 -12.66 -3.48 -3.15
C TYR A 86 -13.30 -2.08 -3.19
N ALA A 87 -12.85 -1.17 -2.32
CA ALA A 87 -13.40 0.18 -2.27
C ALA A 87 -13.24 0.91 -3.61
N ILE A 88 -12.07 0.87 -4.22
CA ILE A 88 -11.81 1.50 -5.51
C ILE A 88 -12.75 0.93 -6.59
N ARG A 89 -12.91 -0.40 -6.67
CA ARG A 89 -13.80 -1.04 -7.65
C ARG A 89 -15.27 -0.67 -7.43
N TRP A 90 -15.74 -0.72 -6.17
CA TRP A 90 -17.12 -0.43 -5.81
C TRP A 90 -17.50 1.05 -6.00
N ILE A 91 -16.59 1.97 -5.65
CA ILE A 91 -16.79 3.41 -5.86
C ILE A 91 -16.96 3.71 -7.34
N TYR A 92 -16.07 3.18 -8.20
CA TYR A 92 -16.23 3.37 -9.64
C TYR A 92 -17.55 2.76 -10.16
N ALA A 93 -17.87 1.54 -9.75
CA ALA A 93 -19.12 0.89 -10.14
C ALA A 93 -20.35 1.74 -9.76
N ARG A 94 -20.35 2.34 -8.56
CA ARG A 94 -21.41 3.27 -8.13
C ARG A 94 -21.45 4.54 -8.98
N ILE A 95 -20.30 5.14 -9.29
CA ILE A 95 -20.21 6.34 -10.16
C ILE A 95 -20.72 6.03 -11.57
N ALA A 96 -20.31 4.90 -12.12
CA ALA A 96 -20.63 4.50 -13.49
C ALA A 96 -21.97 3.76 -13.61
N HIS A 97 -22.73 3.56 -12.52
CA HIS A 97 -23.94 2.75 -12.47
C HIS A 97 -23.76 1.33 -13.04
N LEU A 98 -22.60 0.72 -12.75
CA LEU A 98 -22.27 -0.65 -13.14
C LEU A 98 -22.58 -1.63 -12.01
N PRO A 99 -22.83 -2.90 -12.32
CA PRO A 99 -23.01 -3.90 -11.27
C PRO A 99 -21.72 -4.12 -10.49
N ALA A 100 -21.82 -4.22 -9.15
CA ALA A 100 -20.74 -4.64 -8.27
C ALA A 100 -21.19 -5.77 -7.37
N ALA A 101 -20.26 -6.66 -7.06
CA ALA A 101 -20.47 -7.77 -6.13
C ALA A 101 -19.20 -8.06 -5.33
N ALA A 102 -19.37 -8.73 -4.19
CA ALA A 102 -18.29 -9.27 -3.38
C ALA A 102 -18.75 -10.53 -2.65
N THR A 103 -17.85 -11.48 -2.51
CA THR A 103 -18.09 -12.70 -1.72
C THR A 103 -17.60 -12.47 -0.29
N THR A 104 -18.52 -12.55 0.66
CA THR A 104 -18.22 -12.36 2.08
C THR A 104 -17.52 -13.60 2.69
N THR A 105 -16.94 -13.44 3.87
CA THR A 105 -16.21 -14.50 4.59
C THR A 105 -17.06 -15.73 4.93
N ASP A 106 -18.39 -15.61 4.94
CA ASP A 106 -19.35 -16.72 5.11
C ASP A 106 -19.81 -17.31 3.76
N GLY A 107 -19.21 -16.86 2.63
CA GLY A 107 -19.48 -17.38 1.29
C GLY A 107 -20.72 -16.78 0.61
N LYS A 108 -21.39 -15.79 1.22
CA LYS A 108 -22.55 -15.11 0.61
C LYS A 108 -22.08 -14.10 -0.43
N LEU A 109 -22.69 -14.12 -1.63
CA LEU A 109 -22.52 -13.07 -2.62
C LEU A 109 -23.45 -11.90 -2.28
N ILE A 110 -22.89 -10.72 -2.10
CA ILE A 110 -23.61 -9.45 -1.91
C ILE A 110 -23.28 -8.49 -3.05
N GLY A 111 -24.15 -7.55 -3.34
CA GLY A 111 -23.93 -6.62 -4.44
C GLY A 111 -24.83 -5.39 -4.38
N HIS A 112 -24.74 -4.57 -5.44
CA HIS A 112 -25.55 -3.35 -5.59
C HIS A 112 -27.06 -3.60 -5.46
N TRP A 113 -27.52 -4.81 -5.71
CA TRP A 113 -28.93 -5.26 -5.60
C TRP A 113 -29.41 -5.50 -4.16
N SER A 114 -28.51 -5.41 -3.17
CA SER A 114 -28.83 -5.61 -1.76
C SER A 114 -29.80 -4.55 -1.25
N THR A 115 -30.78 -4.96 -0.43
CA THR A 115 -31.86 -4.10 0.06
C THR A 115 -31.77 -3.81 1.56
N GLU A 116 -30.75 -4.32 2.24
CA GLU A 116 -30.56 -4.18 3.68
C GLU A 116 -30.46 -2.71 4.12
N TRP A 117 -29.95 -1.85 3.24
CA TRP A 117 -29.75 -0.42 3.51
C TRP A 117 -30.82 0.48 2.89
N LYS A 118 -31.94 -0.06 2.39
CA LYS A 118 -33.01 0.70 1.71
C LYS A 118 -33.60 1.83 2.54
N HIS A 119 -33.51 1.73 3.87
CA HIS A 119 -33.98 2.74 4.82
C HIS A 119 -33.07 3.98 4.90
N LEU A 120 -31.86 3.92 4.37
CA LEU A 120 -30.91 5.04 4.33
C LEU A 120 -31.13 5.92 3.10
N PRO A 121 -30.91 7.24 3.23
CA PRO A 121 -31.04 8.17 2.11
C PRO A 121 -29.98 7.89 1.03
N THR A 122 -30.32 8.23 -0.19
CA THR A 122 -29.41 8.19 -1.34
C THR A 122 -29.04 9.61 -1.76
N ASP A 123 -27.88 9.77 -2.39
CA ASP A 123 -27.40 11.03 -2.97
C ASP A 123 -26.76 10.74 -4.33
N PRO A 124 -26.89 11.63 -5.34
CA PRO A 124 -26.19 11.48 -6.60
C PRO A 124 -24.66 11.36 -6.44
N GLU A 125 -24.10 12.08 -5.48
CA GLU A 125 -22.67 12.03 -5.14
C GLU A 125 -22.37 10.84 -4.24
N TRP A 126 -21.67 9.84 -4.75
CA TRP A 126 -21.39 8.58 -4.05
C TRP A 126 -20.85 8.77 -2.61
N HIS A 127 -20.06 9.80 -2.39
CA HIS A 127 -19.44 10.07 -1.08
C HIS A 127 -20.42 10.68 -0.07
N ARG A 128 -21.57 11.20 -0.51
CA ARG A 128 -22.69 11.68 0.32
C ARG A 128 -23.82 10.67 0.45
N ASP A 129 -23.84 9.66 -0.43
CA ASP A 129 -24.85 8.60 -0.45
C ASP A 129 -24.67 7.67 0.77
N GLU A 130 -25.49 7.88 1.81
CA GLU A 130 -25.41 7.12 3.07
C GLU A 130 -25.69 5.64 2.84
N ARG A 131 -26.61 5.32 1.94
CA ARG A 131 -26.95 3.93 1.58
C ARG A 131 -25.75 3.22 0.96
N PHE A 132 -25.11 3.83 -0.04
CA PHE A 132 -23.91 3.30 -0.65
C PHE A 132 -22.77 3.17 0.34
N ARG A 133 -22.51 4.20 1.15
CA ARG A 133 -21.44 4.18 2.15
C ARG A 133 -21.60 3.10 3.20
N ALA A 134 -22.83 2.89 3.67
CA ALA A 134 -23.12 1.83 4.63
C ALA A 134 -22.86 0.44 4.02
N CYS A 135 -23.32 0.22 2.78
CA CYS A 135 -23.05 -1.01 2.05
C CYS A 135 -21.54 -1.20 1.82
N LEU A 136 -20.84 -0.17 1.35
CA LEU A 136 -19.39 -0.22 1.13
C LEU A 136 -18.65 -0.61 2.41
N LEU A 137 -18.90 0.07 3.52
CA LEU A 137 -18.27 -0.26 4.81
C LEU A 137 -18.57 -1.68 5.29
N TYR A 138 -19.77 -2.19 5.01
CA TYR A 138 -20.10 -3.58 5.28
C TYR A 138 -19.28 -4.55 4.41
N VAL A 139 -19.12 -4.26 3.11
CA VAL A 139 -18.26 -5.05 2.22
C VAL A 139 -16.83 -5.10 2.79
N LEU A 140 -16.24 -3.92 3.11
CA LEU A 140 -14.88 -3.84 3.66
C LEU A 140 -14.73 -4.56 5.03
N GLN A 141 -15.81 -4.74 5.77
CA GLN A 141 -15.82 -5.51 7.01
C GLN A 141 -15.93 -7.02 6.79
N LYS A 142 -16.57 -7.44 5.70
CA LYS A 142 -16.93 -8.84 5.41
C LYS A 142 -16.07 -9.50 4.36
N THR A 143 -15.15 -8.76 3.76
CA THR A 143 -14.17 -9.28 2.79
C THR A 143 -12.77 -9.17 3.35
N TRP A 144 -11.83 -9.87 2.74
CA TRP A 144 -10.41 -9.86 3.08
C TRP A 144 -9.58 -10.43 1.93
N THR A 145 -8.27 -10.54 2.08
CA THR A 145 -7.38 -11.11 1.04
C THR A 145 -7.75 -12.54 0.63
N GLY A 146 -8.27 -13.35 1.56
CA GLY A 146 -8.72 -14.72 1.25
C GLY A 146 -10.04 -14.81 0.49
N THR A 147 -10.87 -13.76 0.44
CA THR A 147 -12.08 -13.72 -0.39
C THR A 147 -11.83 -13.21 -1.80
N LEU A 148 -10.78 -12.39 -2.01
CA LEU A 148 -10.41 -11.86 -3.33
C LEU A 148 -10.27 -12.94 -4.42
N PRO A 149 -9.69 -14.13 -4.18
CA PRO A 149 -9.63 -15.19 -5.18
C PRO A 149 -10.99 -15.70 -5.68
N LEU A 150 -12.07 -15.50 -4.91
CA LEU A 150 -13.44 -15.85 -5.31
C LEU A 150 -14.04 -14.80 -6.26
N ASP A 151 -13.61 -13.55 -6.11
CA ASP A 151 -14.15 -12.38 -6.77
C ASP A 151 -13.28 -11.90 -7.95
N THR A 152 -12.19 -12.62 -8.24
CA THR A 152 -11.22 -12.26 -9.28
C THR A 152 -10.93 -13.43 -10.24
N TYR A 153 -10.26 -13.11 -11.35
CA TYR A 153 -9.78 -14.09 -12.32
C TYR A 153 -8.35 -13.75 -12.75
N PRO A 154 -7.51 -14.76 -13.04
CA PRO A 154 -6.14 -14.53 -13.50
C PRO A 154 -6.13 -13.97 -14.92
N VAL A 155 -5.18 -13.05 -15.19
CA VAL A 155 -5.09 -12.37 -16.47
C VAL A 155 -3.82 -12.72 -17.21
N ARG A 156 -3.89 -12.56 -18.55
CA ARG A 156 -2.72 -12.60 -19.42
C ARG A 156 -1.75 -11.49 -19.02
N ILE A 157 -0.47 -11.78 -19.08
CA ILE A 157 0.59 -10.81 -18.74
C ILE A 157 1.09 -10.15 -20.01
N SER A 158 0.48 -9.02 -20.34
CA SER A 158 0.81 -8.21 -21.51
C SER A 158 0.45 -6.75 -21.24
N ALA A 159 1.01 -5.82 -22.02
CA ALA A 159 0.66 -4.40 -21.96
C ALA A 159 -0.82 -4.09 -22.18
N ASP A 160 -1.56 -4.99 -22.87
CA ASP A 160 -2.99 -4.82 -23.15
C ASP A 160 -3.86 -5.18 -21.95
N SER A 161 -3.44 -6.16 -21.14
CA SER A 161 -4.23 -6.72 -20.04
C SER A 161 -3.81 -6.19 -18.67
N ILE A 162 -2.53 -5.88 -18.48
CA ILE A 162 -2.02 -5.28 -17.24
C ILE A 162 -2.08 -3.77 -17.36
N ARG A 163 -3.09 -3.20 -16.72
CA ARG A 163 -3.43 -1.77 -16.75
C ARG A 163 -3.73 -1.28 -15.34
N PRO A 164 -3.84 0.04 -15.11
CA PRO A 164 -4.35 0.55 -13.84
C PRO A 164 -5.66 -0.12 -13.46
N GLY A 165 -5.85 -0.46 -12.18
CA GLY A 165 -7.00 -1.25 -11.73
C GLY A 165 -6.81 -2.77 -11.76
N THR A 166 -5.75 -3.30 -12.40
CA THR A 166 -5.34 -4.69 -12.24
C THR A 166 -4.82 -4.91 -10.82
N LEU A 167 -5.18 -6.02 -10.19
CA LEU A 167 -4.74 -6.35 -8.85
C LEU A 167 -3.52 -7.28 -8.90
N PHE A 168 -2.74 -7.26 -7.83
CA PHE A 168 -1.83 -8.35 -7.52
C PHE A 168 -2.20 -8.94 -6.17
N LEU A 169 -2.21 -10.27 -6.09
CA LEU A 169 -2.53 -11.02 -4.87
C LEU A 169 -1.32 -11.83 -4.45
N VAL A 170 -0.90 -11.67 -3.21
CA VAL A 170 0.16 -12.46 -2.58
C VAL A 170 -0.51 -13.42 -1.60
N ARG A 171 -0.81 -14.61 -2.05
CA ARG A 171 -1.35 -15.77 -1.32
C ARG A 171 -1.93 -15.43 0.07
N GLU A 172 -3.21 -15.06 0.14
CA GLU A 172 -3.96 -14.78 1.38
C GLU A 172 -3.31 -13.77 2.35
N SER A 173 -2.17 -13.18 1.98
CA SER A 173 -1.41 -12.30 2.88
C SER A 173 -1.49 -10.83 2.52
N HIS A 174 -1.49 -10.50 1.23
CA HIS A 174 -1.48 -9.12 0.76
C HIS A 174 -2.18 -8.97 -0.59
N ALA A 175 -2.69 -7.78 -0.82
CA ALA A 175 -3.27 -7.36 -2.09
C ALA A 175 -2.92 -5.90 -2.37
N GLY A 176 -2.71 -5.57 -3.63
CA GLY A 176 -2.60 -4.20 -4.08
C GLY A 176 -3.14 -4.05 -5.49
N MET A 177 -3.17 -2.83 -5.98
CA MET A 177 -3.70 -2.47 -7.30
C MET A 177 -2.63 -1.77 -8.12
N ILE A 178 -2.50 -2.12 -9.39
CA ILE A 178 -1.68 -1.36 -10.32
C ILE A 178 -2.30 0.03 -10.47
N GLY A 179 -1.54 1.06 -10.12
CA GLY A 179 -1.95 2.46 -10.20
C GLY A 179 -1.56 3.12 -11.50
N HIS A 180 -0.33 2.87 -11.95
CA HIS A 180 0.21 3.39 -13.21
C HIS A 180 1.01 2.33 -13.95
N VAL A 181 1.04 2.45 -15.28
CA VAL A 181 1.87 1.62 -16.17
C VAL A 181 2.76 2.53 -17.00
N PHE A 182 4.08 2.43 -16.81
CA PHE A 182 5.10 3.21 -17.50
C PHE A 182 5.73 2.35 -18.61
N LEU A 183 5.47 2.71 -19.85
CA LEU A 183 6.01 1.99 -21.03
C LEU A 183 7.16 2.76 -21.73
N ASP A 184 7.61 3.85 -21.13
CA ASP A 184 8.63 4.74 -21.65
C ASP A 184 10.03 4.48 -21.08
N GLY A 185 10.17 3.43 -20.27
CA GLY A 185 11.42 3.09 -19.59
C GLY A 185 11.87 4.10 -18.53
N SER A 186 11.00 5.05 -18.14
CA SER A 186 11.31 6.05 -17.11
C SER A 186 11.45 5.48 -15.70
N GLN A 187 10.92 4.27 -15.48
CA GLN A 187 10.93 3.60 -14.19
C GLN A 187 11.74 2.30 -14.23
N ALA A 188 12.25 1.88 -13.09
CA ALA A 188 12.99 0.61 -12.94
C ALA A 188 12.10 -0.62 -13.22
N HIS A 189 10.81 -0.52 -12.96
CA HIS A 189 9.78 -1.50 -13.30
C HIS A 189 8.58 -0.77 -13.90
N PRO A 190 7.92 -1.31 -14.94
CA PRO A 190 6.82 -0.62 -15.61
C PRO A 190 5.57 -0.45 -14.75
N LEU A 191 5.43 -1.15 -13.62
CA LEU A 191 4.23 -1.13 -12.79
C LEU A 191 4.47 -0.38 -11.49
N GLN A 192 3.72 0.68 -11.25
CA GLN A 192 3.54 1.30 -9.95
C GLN A 192 2.22 0.82 -9.34
N THR A 193 2.23 0.54 -8.03
CA THR A 193 1.06 0.04 -7.30
C THR A 193 0.46 1.10 -6.39
N TRP A 194 -0.81 0.92 -6.04
CA TRP A 194 -1.45 1.49 -4.88
C TRP A 194 -1.66 0.38 -3.85
N GLU A 195 -1.24 0.64 -2.63
CA GLU A 195 -1.32 -0.29 -1.53
C GLU A 195 -1.86 0.41 -0.29
N SER A 196 -2.52 -0.32 0.60
CA SER A 196 -2.90 0.18 1.90
C SER A 196 -2.15 -0.57 2.99
N ALA A 197 -2.05 0.05 4.16
CA ALA A 197 -1.31 -0.50 5.27
C ALA A 197 -1.99 -1.76 5.83
N PHE A 198 -1.16 -2.63 6.34
CA PHE A 198 -1.52 -3.81 7.10
C PHE A 198 -0.55 -3.88 8.31
N PRO A 199 -0.95 -4.29 9.50
CA PRO A 199 -2.24 -4.90 9.88
C PRO A 199 -3.32 -3.92 10.39
N VAL A 200 -3.10 -2.63 10.31
CA VAL A 200 -4.04 -1.60 10.81
C VAL A 200 -4.70 -0.88 9.64
N LYS A 201 -6.03 -0.77 9.68
CA LYS A 201 -6.78 -0.03 8.65
C LYS A 201 -6.46 1.46 8.75
N VAL A 202 -6.02 2.03 7.64
CA VAL A 202 -5.64 3.44 7.49
C VAL A 202 -6.43 4.09 6.37
N GLN A 203 -6.41 5.42 6.30
CA GLN A 203 -7.08 6.17 5.23
C GLN A 203 -6.10 6.65 4.16
N LYS A 204 -4.82 6.32 4.27
CA LYS A 204 -3.79 6.70 3.33
C LYS A 204 -3.44 5.55 2.40
N LEU A 205 -3.51 5.79 1.09
CA LEU A 205 -2.91 4.91 0.10
C LEU A 205 -1.40 5.22 -0.01
N SER A 206 -0.63 4.19 -0.24
CA SER A 206 0.80 4.32 -0.49
C SER A 206 1.11 3.95 -1.92
N PRO A 207 1.87 4.77 -2.63
CA PRO A 207 2.39 4.36 -3.92
C PRO A 207 3.37 3.21 -3.69
N GLY A 208 3.18 2.10 -4.41
CA GLY A 208 3.99 0.89 -4.32
C GLY A 208 4.88 0.71 -5.56
N TYR A 209 5.83 -0.17 -5.41
CA TYR A 209 6.63 -0.73 -6.49
C TYR A 209 6.24 -2.20 -6.63
N PHE A 210 5.87 -2.63 -7.84
CA PHE A 210 5.40 -4.00 -8.02
C PHE A 210 6.48 -5.00 -7.63
N PHE A 211 6.19 -5.76 -6.59
CA PHE A 211 7.05 -6.80 -6.08
C PHE A 211 6.17 -7.95 -5.56
N SER A 212 6.24 -9.10 -6.20
CA SER A 212 5.40 -10.25 -5.88
C SER A 212 6.16 -11.55 -6.01
N ALA A 213 5.84 -12.51 -5.16
CA ALA A 213 6.28 -13.88 -5.30
C ALA A 213 5.71 -14.51 -6.57
N ARG A 214 6.34 -15.59 -7.04
CA ARG A 214 5.76 -16.44 -8.06
C ARG A 214 4.35 -16.87 -7.63
N PRO A 215 3.33 -16.64 -8.46
CA PRO A 215 1.95 -16.96 -8.11
C PRO A 215 1.71 -18.47 -8.09
N GLU A 216 0.74 -18.87 -7.27
CA GLU A 216 0.28 -20.25 -7.16
C GLU A 216 -1.14 -20.37 -7.69
N SER A 217 -1.37 -21.26 -8.66
CA SER A 217 -2.69 -21.50 -9.24
C SER A 217 -3.72 -21.94 -8.19
N LYS A 218 -3.35 -22.81 -7.24
CA LYS A 218 -4.24 -23.26 -6.16
C LYS A 218 -4.71 -22.12 -5.26
N ALA A 219 -3.84 -21.14 -5.00
CA ALA A 219 -4.15 -19.97 -4.19
C ALA A 219 -4.76 -18.83 -5.03
N ARG A 220 -4.86 -19.01 -6.35
CA ARG A 220 -5.30 -17.96 -7.30
C ARG A 220 -4.62 -16.62 -7.04
N SER A 221 -3.35 -16.66 -6.64
CA SER A 221 -2.52 -15.47 -6.44
C SER A 221 -1.96 -14.95 -7.76
N GLY A 222 -1.22 -13.83 -7.75
CA GLY A 222 -0.63 -13.22 -8.93
C GLY A 222 -1.43 -12.03 -9.46
N LEU A 223 -1.31 -11.74 -10.74
CA LEU A 223 -2.00 -10.63 -11.40
C LEU A 223 -3.41 -11.06 -11.82
N VAL A 224 -4.42 -10.33 -11.32
CA VAL A 224 -5.83 -10.68 -11.49
C VAL A 224 -6.68 -9.43 -11.73
N LYS A 225 -7.88 -9.60 -12.28
CA LYS A 225 -8.92 -8.56 -12.37
C LYS A 225 -10.20 -9.02 -11.69
N PHE A 226 -11.06 -8.08 -11.28
CA PHE A 226 -12.37 -8.39 -10.74
C PHE A 226 -13.26 -9.06 -11.77
N ARG A 227 -13.98 -10.10 -11.33
CA ARG A 227 -15.04 -10.74 -12.11
C ARG A 227 -16.20 -9.79 -12.30
N TRP A 228 -16.87 -9.94 -13.44
CA TRP A 228 -18.03 -9.13 -13.80
C TRP A 228 -19.31 -9.79 -13.29
N PRO A 229 -20.08 -9.09 -12.44
CA PRO A 229 -21.41 -9.56 -12.07
C PRO A 229 -22.35 -9.54 -13.28
N SER A 230 -23.15 -10.58 -13.40
CA SER A 230 -24.17 -10.74 -14.44
C SER A 230 -25.44 -11.34 -13.86
N THR A 231 -26.55 -11.23 -14.57
CA THR A 231 -27.82 -11.85 -14.19
C THR A 231 -28.12 -13.05 -15.07
N GLU A 232 -28.57 -14.12 -14.46
CA GLU A 232 -29.14 -15.25 -15.17
C GLU A 232 -30.43 -15.65 -14.45
N ASN A 233 -31.55 -15.73 -15.20
CA ASN A 233 -32.88 -16.03 -14.64
C ASN A 233 -33.31 -15.14 -13.47
N GLY A 234 -32.86 -13.87 -13.45
CA GLY A 234 -33.13 -12.92 -12.37
C GLY A 234 -32.25 -13.03 -11.15
N GLU A 235 -31.30 -13.97 -11.12
CA GLU A 235 -30.33 -14.12 -10.04
C GLU A 235 -28.97 -13.53 -10.43
N TRP A 236 -28.36 -12.79 -9.50
CA TRP A 236 -27.04 -12.25 -9.69
C TRP A 236 -25.94 -13.29 -9.38
N LYS A 237 -25.02 -13.45 -10.33
CA LYS A 237 -23.84 -14.29 -10.21
C LYS A 237 -22.65 -13.65 -10.92
N TYR A 238 -21.47 -14.20 -10.74
CA TYR A 238 -20.32 -13.83 -11.55
C TYR A 238 -20.36 -14.52 -12.91
N LEU A 239 -19.95 -13.80 -13.94
CA LEU A 239 -19.60 -14.39 -15.23
C LEU A 239 -18.53 -15.49 -15.02
N PRO A 240 -18.62 -16.64 -15.71
CA PRO A 240 -17.56 -17.65 -15.69
C PRO A 240 -16.19 -17.05 -15.98
N VAL A 241 -15.13 -17.52 -15.32
CA VAL A 241 -13.80 -16.88 -15.44
C VAL A 241 -13.25 -16.93 -16.85
N GLU A 242 -13.55 -18.00 -17.59
CA GLU A 242 -13.11 -18.24 -18.97
C GLU A 242 -13.80 -17.30 -19.98
N GLU A 243 -14.92 -16.71 -19.61
CA GLU A 243 -15.66 -15.78 -20.47
C GLU A 243 -15.15 -14.32 -20.34
N HIS A 244 -14.20 -14.07 -19.43
CA HIS A 244 -13.61 -12.73 -19.30
C HIS A 244 -12.56 -12.48 -20.39
N PRO A 245 -12.51 -11.26 -20.95
CA PRO A 245 -11.70 -10.96 -22.15
C PRO A 245 -10.19 -11.10 -21.94
N PHE A 246 -9.73 -10.96 -20.71
CA PHE A 246 -8.30 -10.99 -20.36
C PHE A 246 -7.89 -12.28 -19.65
N TYR A 247 -8.78 -13.27 -19.53
CA TYR A 247 -8.50 -14.51 -18.82
C TYR A 247 -7.30 -15.25 -19.41
N SER A 248 -6.39 -15.66 -18.54
CA SER A 248 -5.27 -16.55 -18.86
C SER A 248 -4.64 -17.08 -17.58
N GLU A 249 -4.26 -18.35 -17.62
CA GLU A 249 -3.51 -19.02 -16.55
C GLU A 249 -2.00 -19.09 -16.81
N GLU A 250 -1.49 -18.40 -17.82
CA GLU A 250 -0.09 -18.50 -18.26
C GLU A 250 0.92 -18.20 -17.17
N GLN A 251 0.58 -17.31 -16.22
CA GLN A 251 1.46 -16.95 -15.12
C GLN A 251 1.75 -18.11 -14.16
N TYR A 252 0.95 -19.18 -14.20
CA TYR A 252 1.12 -20.40 -13.39
C TYR A 252 1.88 -21.50 -14.13
N ALA A 253 2.08 -21.34 -15.44
CA ALA A 253 2.70 -22.37 -16.28
C ALA A 253 4.15 -22.65 -15.83
N PRO A 254 4.60 -23.91 -15.88
CA PRO A 254 6.01 -24.24 -15.74
C PRO A 254 6.85 -23.44 -16.78
N GLY A 255 7.92 -22.79 -16.34
CA GLY A 255 8.78 -21.99 -17.22
C GLY A 255 8.29 -20.57 -17.51
N PHE A 256 7.18 -20.12 -16.90
CA PHE A 256 6.85 -18.69 -16.93
C PHE A 256 7.96 -17.88 -16.22
N CYS A 257 8.40 -18.37 -15.09
CA CYS A 257 9.56 -17.90 -14.33
C CYS A 257 10.09 -19.02 -13.42
N ASP A 258 11.38 -19.00 -13.09
CA ASP A 258 12.02 -20.08 -12.32
C ASP A 258 12.16 -19.78 -10.81
N GLY A 259 11.82 -18.57 -10.35
CA GLY A 259 11.94 -18.17 -8.95
C GLY A 259 11.18 -16.91 -8.60
N TYR A 260 11.32 -16.45 -7.35
CA TYR A 260 10.65 -15.26 -6.85
C TYR A 260 11.09 -13.98 -7.57
N ALA A 261 12.39 -13.77 -7.71
CA ALA A 261 12.95 -12.63 -8.45
C ALA A 261 12.58 -12.68 -9.93
N ASP A 262 12.46 -13.87 -10.48
CA ASP A 262 12.20 -14.07 -11.90
C ASP A 262 10.76 -13.72 -12.28
N PHE A 263 9.79 -13.81 -11.37
CA PHE A 263 8.42 -13.43 -11.67
C PHE A 263 8.28 -11.94 -11.95
N VAL A 264 8.85 -11.09 -11.10
CA VAL A 264 8.87 -9.63 -11.28
C VAL A 264 9.50 -9.26 -12.61
N GLU A 265 10.66 -9.85 -12.91
CA GLU A 265 11.36 -9.67 -14.19
C GLU A 265 10.57 -10.20 -15.40
N ALA A 266 9.94 -11.36 -15.24
CA ALA A 266 9.15 -11.97 -16.31
C ALA A 266 7.92 -11.12 -16.66
N VAL A 267 7.29 -10.51 -15.65
CA VAL A 267 6.19 -9.55 -15.82
C VAL A 267 6.70 -8.29 -16.53
N ALA A 268 7.80 -7.69 -16.01
CA ALA A 268 8.37 -6.48 -16.61
C ALA A 268 8.69 -6.66 -18.08
N LYS A 269 9.34 -7.77 -18.44
CA LYS A 269 9.73 -8.08 -19.84
C LYS A 269 8.56 -8.28 -20.80
N ARG A 270 7.40 -8.70 -20.31
CA ARG A 270 6.19 -8.89 -21.13
C ARG A 270 5.40 -7.60 -21.32
N ILE A 271 5.49 -6.71 -20.34
CA ILE A 271 4.81 -5.42 -20.39
C ILE A 271 5.66 -4.38 -21.13
N ASP A 272 6.94 -4.29 -20.78
CA ASP A 272 7.94 -3.46 -21.46
C ASP A 272 9.12 -4.33 -21.90
N PRO A 273 9.23 -4.65 -23.19
CA PRO A 273 10.33 -5.47 -23.71
C PRO A 273 11.67 -4.75 -23.75
N THR A 274 11.75 -3.48 -23.37
CA THR A 274 13.01 -2.74 -23.29
C THR A 274 13.98 -3.46 -22.37
N ARG A 275 15.18 -3.70 -22.86
CA ARG A 275 16.22 -4.42 -22.13
C ARG A 275 17.29 -3.44 -21.67
N TYR A 276 17.52 -3.43 -20.37
CA TYR A 276 18.60 -2.69 -19.76
C TYR A 276 19.77 -3.62 -19.41
N ALA A 277 21.01 -3.12 -19.58
CA ALA A 277 22.16 -3.78 -18.99
C ALA A 277 22.02 -3.81 -17.45
N PRO A 278 22.53 -4.84 -16.74
CA PRO A 278 22.39 -4.94 -15.29
C PRO A 278 22.81 -3.67 -14.52
N ALA A 279 23.92 -3.04 -14.93
CA ALA A 279 24.38 -1.81 -14.33
C ALA A 279 23.43 -0.62 -14.59
N GLU A 280 22.83 -0.54 -15.77
CA GLU A 280 21.83 0.48 -16.10
C GLU A 280 20.54 0.27 -15.30
N LYS A 281 20.08 -0.98 -15.20
CA LYS A 281 18.93 -1.32 -14.40
C LYS A 281 19.16 -0.99 -12.92
N MET A 282 20.31 -1.33 -12.38
CA MET A 282 20.73 -0.95 -11.03
C MET A 282 20.67 0.56 -10.83
N ALA A 283 21.20 1.35 -11.77
CA ALA A 283 21.16 2.81 -11.70
C ALA A 283 19.71 3.36 -11.67
N LYS A 284 18.81 2.79 -12.49
CA LYS A 284 17.37 3.16 -12.49
C LYS A 284 16.68 2.85 -11.16
N VAL A 285 16.99 1.70 -10.53
CA VAL A 285 16.48 1.38 -9.20
C VAL A 285 17.02 2.35 -8.16
N MET A 286 18.33 2.68 -8.22
CA MET A 286 18.92 3.69 -7.32
C MET A 286 18.27 5.07 -7.49
N GLU A 287 17.97 5.48 -8.71
CA GLU A 287 17.26 6.73 -8.98
C GLU A 287 15.84 6.70 -8.41
N THR A 288 15.10 5.63 -8.66
CA THR A 288 13.75 5.44 -8.19
C THR A 288 13.68 5.49 -6.65
N VAL A 289 14.50 4.71 -5.95
CA VAL A 289 14.52 4.71 -4.49
C VAL A 289 14.97 6.07 -3.93
N THR A 290 15.92 6.74 -4.60
CA THR A 290 16.37 8.09 -4.20
C THR A 290 15.22 9.10 -4.26
N ARG A 291 14.37 9.03 -5.28
CA ARG A 291 13.17 9.86 -5.38
C ARG A 291 12.22 9.62 -4.21
N PHE A 292 11.89 8.36 -3.89
CA PHE A 292 11.02 8.03 -2.76
C PHE A 292 11.60 8.45 -1.40
N LEU A 293 12.92 8.33 -1.23
CA LEU A 293 13.59 8.82 -0.03
C LEU A 293 13.49 10.34 0.09
N ARG A 294 13.68 11.08 -1.00
CA ARG A 294 13.52 12.55 -1.03
C ARG A 294 12.08 12.98 -0.76
N GLU A 295 11.09 12.27 -1.26
CA GLU A 295 9.67 12.50 -0.95
C GLU A 295 9.32 12.16 0.50
N ARG A 296 10.02 11.22 1.13
CA ARG A 296 9.87 10.89 2.55
C ARG A 296 10.38 11.99 3.49
N VAL A 297 11.43 12.70 3.10
CA VAL A 297 12.06 13.75 3.94
C VAL A 297 11.07 14.77 4.48
N PRO A 298 10.26 15.49 3.66
CA PRO A 298 9.35 16.51 4.17
C PRO A 298 8.29 15.93 5.12
N ILE A 299 7.84 14.70 4.91
CA ILE A 299 6.88 14.02 5.79
C ILE A 299 7.50 13.77 7.17
N VAL A 300 8.73 13.26 7.19
CA VAL A 300 9.47 13.01 8.44
C VAL A 300 9.75 14.30 9.20
N LEU A 301 10.18 15.36 8.51
CA LEU A 301 10.46 16.65 9.12
C LEU A 301 9.19 17.31 9.68
N ALA A 302 8.11 17.30 8.93
CA ALA A 302 6.83 17.84 9.38
C ALA A 302 6.28 17.02 10.56
N GLY A 303 6.35 15.69 10.51
CA GLY A 303 5.96 14.81 11.61
C GLY A 303 6.77 15.09 12.89
N ASN A 304 8.09 15.24 12.77
CA ASN A 304 8.93 15.61 13.90
C ASN A 304 8.58 16.96 14.54
N GLN A 305 8.04 17.90 13.78
CA GLN A 305 7.57 19.19 14.29
C GLN A 305 6.17 19.11 14.89
N GLN A 306 5.23 18.47 14.19
CA GLN A 306 3.80 18.47 14.53
C GLN A 306 3.41 17.42 15.58
N CYS A 307 4.15 16.29 15.63
CA CYS A 307 3.80 15.14 16.44
C CYS A 307 4.57 15.06 17.77
N ARG A 308 5.26 16.12 18.17
CA ARG A 308 6.01 16.13 19.45
C ARG A 308 5.06 15.95 20.63
N ASN A 309 5.56 15.25 21.68
CA ASN A 309 4.86 15.07 22.96
C ASN A 309 3.48 14.40 22.87
N GLY A 310 3.33 13.42 22.00
CA GLY A 310 2.07 12.67 21.88
C GLY A 310 1.01 13.37 21.05
N GLY A 311 1.38 14.33 20.18
CA GLY A 311 0.46 15.07 19.34
C GLY A 311 -0.18 14.27 18.20
N CYS A 312 0.34 13.07 17.90
CA CYS A 312 -0.12 12.21 16.81
C CYS A 312 -0.37 10.77 17.28
N PRO A 313 -1.37 10.55 18.14
CA PRO A 313 -1.70 9.20 18.56
C PRO A 313 -2.05 8.31 17.35
N GLU A 314 -1.69 7.04 17.43
CA GLU A 314 -1.90 6.06 16.36
C GLU A 314 -3.36 6.07 15.87
N ALA A 315 -3.53 5.99 14.56
CA ALA A 315 -4.82 6.11 13.87
C ALA A 315 -5.53 7.47 14.00
N SER A 316 -4.86 8.52 14.51
CA SER A 316 -5.35 9.89 14.35
C SER A 316 -5.08 10.41 12.94
N GLU A 317 -5.80 11.45 12.52
CA GLU A 317 -5.60 12.11 11.22
C GLU A 317 -4.14 12.59 11.05
N LEU A 318 -3.54 13.18 12.09
CA LEU A 318 -2.15 13.63 12.05
C LEU A 318 -1.17 12.46 11.96
N TRP A 319 -1.46 11.33 12.65
CA TRP A 319 -0.66 10.12 12.51
C TRP A 319 -0.69 9.62 11.06
N GLU A 320 -1.86 9.56 10.44
CA GLU A 320 -2.00 9.12 9.06
C GLU A 320 -1.25 10.02 8.07
N ILE A 321 -1.28 11.34 8.28
CA ILE A 321 -0.58 12.31 7.44
C ILE A 321 0.94 12.14 7.55
N TYR A 322 1.48 11.99 8.77
CA TYR A 322 2.92 12.05 9.02
C TYR A 322 3.60 10.70 9.25
N SER A 323 2.87 9.62 9.40
CA SER A 323 3.47 8.28 9.42
C SER A 323 3.90 7.84 8.01
N THR A 324 4.85 6.90 7.93
CA THR A 324 5.45 6.47 6.66
C THR A 324 5.44 4.95 6.42
N PRO A 325 4.50 4.14 6.98
CA PRO A 325 4.61 2.68 6.88
C PRO A 325 4.58 2.17 5.43
N GLY A 326 3.70 2.69 4.59
CA GLY A 326 3.64 2.29 3.19
C GLY A 326 4.86 2.72 2.38
N ARG A 327 5.35 3.97 2.58
CA ARG A 327 6.59 4.45 1.93
C ARG A 327 7.80 3.63 2.36
N ASP A 328 7.87 3.29 3.64
CA ASP A 328 8.97 2.48 4.18
C ASP A 328 8.92 1.06 3.60
N GLY A 329 7.74 0.47 3.48
CA GLY A 329 7.53 -0.82 2.80
C GLY A 329 7.99 -0.80 1.35
N MET A 330 7.73 0.29 0.62
CA MET A 330 8.22 0.45 -0.76
C MET A 330 9.74 0.59 -0.83
N ILE A 331 10.35 1.38 0.06
CA ILE A 331 11.80 1.51 0.13
C ILE A 331 12.43 0.13 0.37
N ILE A 332 11.84 -0.69 1.26
CA ILE A 332 12.26 -2.07 1.51
C ILE A 332 12.20 -2.89 0.21
N SER A 333 11.08 -2.89 -0.51
CA SER A 333 10.92 -3.63 -1.76
C SER A 333 11.93 -3.22 -2.83
N LEU A 334 12.21 -1.91 -2.95
CA LEU A 334 13.21 -1.38 -3.88
C LEU A 334 14.62 -1.80 -3.50
N MET A 335 14.95 -1.80 -2.21
CA MET A 335 16.27 -2.23 -1.71
C MET A 335 16.48 -3.74 -1.89
N ASP A 336 15.44 -4.53 -1.70
CA ASP A 336 15.47 -5.98 -1.98
C ASP A 336 15.69 -6.22 -3.49
N HIS A 337 14.97 -5.53 -4.36
CA HIS A 337 15.17 -5.63 -5.80
C HIS A 337 16.59 -5.20 -6.21
N LEU A 338 17.11 -4.12 -5.63
CA LEU A 338 18.47 -3.66 -5.85
C LEU A 338 19.50 -4.74 -5.44
N SER A 339 19.30 -5.35 -4.27
CA SER A 339 20.14 -6.47 -3.79
C SER A 339 20.12 -7.64 -4.77
N GLN A 340 18.95 -8.02 -5.29
CA GLN A 340 18.81 -9.09 -6.25
C GLN A 340 19.54 -8.80 -7.58
N ILE A 341 19.43 -7.56 -8.10
CA ILE A 341 20.17 -7.17 -9.32
C ILE A 341 21.66 -7.30 -9.09
N ILE A 342 22.17 -6.85 -7.95
CA ILE A 342 23.60 -6.91 -7.61
C ILE A 342 24.07 -8.37 -7.53
N GLU A 343 23.34 -9.21 -6.80
CA GLU A 343 23.71 -10.60 -6.55
C GLU A 343 23.57 -11.47 -7.81
N SER A 344 22.42 -11.40 -8.49
CA SER A 344 22.14 -12.23 -9.67
C SER A 344 23.07 -11.92 -10.87
N ASN A 345 23.61 -10.70 -10.94
CA ASN A 345 24.50 -10.29 -12.02
C ASN A 345 25.97 -10.18 -11.57
N HIS A 346 26.29 -10.59 -10.35
CA HIS A 346 27.65 -10.57 -9.80
C HIS A 346 28.33 -9.19 -9.95
N LEU A 347 27.56 -8.11 -9.71
CA LEU A 347 28.13 -6.76 -9.82
C LEU A 347 29.17 -6.51 -8.73
N ASP A 348 30.21 -5.76 -9.08
CA ASP A 348 31.27 -5.43 -8.14
C ASP A 348 30.73 -4.62 -6.95
N ARG A 349 30.85 -5.19 -5.76
CA ARG A 349 30.25 -4.63 -4.53
C ARG A 349 30.93 -3.32 -4.10
N GLU A 350 32.22 -3.15 -4.33
CA GLU A 350 32.92 -1.90 -3.98
C GLU A 350 32.53 -0.78 -4.94
N MET A 351 32.41 -1.08 -6.24
CA MET A 351 31.86 -0.13 -7.21
C MET A 351 30.46 0.30 -6.85
N VAL A 352 29.56 -0.65 -6.55
CA VAL A 352 28.16 -0.38 -6.16
C VAL A 352 28.10 0.45 -4.90
N LYS A 353 28.89 0.11 -3.88
CA LYS A 353 29.02 0.89 -2.65
C LYS A 353 29.45 2.32 -2.93
N GLY A 354 30.51 2.52 -3.74
CA GLY A 354 30.98 3.85 -4.12
C GLY A 354 29.90 4.68 -4.82
N MET A 355 29.11 4.06 -5.72
CA MET A 355 27.98 4.73 -6.38
C MET A 355 26.91 5.15 -5.37
N MET A 356 26.55 4.28 -4.42
CA MET A 356 25.55 4.60 -3.39
C MET A 356 26.04 5.65 -2.38
N GLU A 357 27.33 5.63 -2.02
CA GLU A 357 27.93 6.62 -1.13
C GLU A 357 27.94 8.03 -1.75
N ALA A 358 28.03 8.10 -3.07
CA ALA A 358 27.99 9.36 -3.81
C ALA A 358 26.58 10.01 -3.89
N ILE A 359 25.52 9.31 -3.46
CA ILE A 359 24.14 9.81 -3.50
C ILE A 359 23.71 10.27 -2.10
N PRO A 360 23.74 11.58 -1.80
CA PRO A 360 23.29 12.11 -0.52
C PRO A 360 21.77 12.28 -0.46
N ILE A 361 21.19 11.96 0.69
CA ILE A 361 19.79 12.23 1.07
C ILE A 361 19.83 13.23 2.22
N ALA A 362 19.38 14.45 1.99
CA ALA A 362 19.30 15.50 3.01
C ALA A 362 18.11 15.20 3.95
N ILE A 363 18.38 14.71 5.15
CA ILE A 363 17.37 14.27 6.12
C ILE A 363 16.95 15.36 7.11
N ALA A 364 17.76 16.41 7.26
CA ALA A 364 17.46 17.62 8.03
C ALA A 364 18.36 18.76 7.53
N GLU A 365 18.14 19.98 8.04
CA GLU A 365 19.03 21.10 7.79
C GLU A 365 20.46 20.72 8.24
N ASN A 366 21.42 20.83 7.37
CA ASN A 366 22.84 20.48 7.61
C ASN A 366 23.13 19.00 7.95
N ARG A 367 22.20 18.07 7.65
CA ARG A 367 22.40 16.65 7.89
C ARG A 367 21.94 15.81 6.71
N SER A 368 22.82 14.95 6.24
CA SER A 368 22.52 13.99 5.18
C SER A 368 23.01 12.58 5.53
N VAL A 369 22.40 11.59 4.94
CA VAL A 369 22.86 10.20 4.89
C VAL A 369 23.12 9.81 3.43
N SER A 370 24.00 8.84 3.19
CA SER A 370 24.18 8.31 1.83
C SER A 370 23.11 7.27 1.49
N LEU A 371 22.87 7.02 0.22
CA LEU A 371 22.03 5.91 -0.21
C LEU A 371 22.58 4.57 0.30
N TYR A 372 23.91 4.43 0.45
CA TYR A 372 24.53 3.25 1.04
C TYR A 372 24.13 3.04 2.50
N HIS A 373 24.07 4.13 3.30
CA HIS A 373 23.54 4.04 4.66
C HIS A 373 22.09 3.52 4.66
N VAL A 374 21.26 4.04 3.75
CA VAL A 374 19.86 3.58 3.62
C VAL A 374 19.83 2.10 3.21
N TYR A 375 20.63 1.69 2.24
CA TYR A 375 20.75 0.31 1.78
C TYR A 375 21.06 -0.67 2.94
N GLN A 376 21.90 -0.25 3.87
CA GLN A 376 22.27 -1.07 5.03
C GLN A 376 21.24 -1.03 6.18
N ASN A 377 20.43 0.03 6.27
CA ASN A 377 19.60 0.29 7.45
C ASN A 377 18.11 0.46 7.17
N HIS A 378 17.64 0.26 5.93
CA HIS A 378 16.24 0.51 5.56
C HIS A 378 15.22 -0.31 6.39
N LEU A 379 15.58 -1.53 6.80
CA LEU A 379 14.73 -2.36 7.66
C LEU A 379 14.58 -1.81 9.10
N TRP A 380 15.42 -0.86 9.49
CA TRP A 380 15.43 -0.25 10.82
C TRP A 380 14.77 1.13 10.85
N PHE A 381 14.14 1.57 9.77
CA PHE A 381 13.42 2.82 9.74
C PHE A 381 12.19 2.74 10.67
N SER A 382 11.99 3.79 11.49
CA SER A 382 10.71 3.96 12.16
C SER A 382 9.73 4.69 11.26
N SER A 383 8.53 4.16 11.12
CA SER A 383 7.44 4.81 10.41
C SER A 383 6.59 5.71 11.30
N HIS A 384 6.79 5.67 12.63
CA HIS A 384 5.98 6.43 13.58
C HIS A 384 6.37 7.93 13.62
N PRO A 385 5.41 8.87 13.49
CA PRO A 385 5.71 10.29 13.32
C PRO A 385 6.28 10.97 14.57
N GLU A 386 6.06 10.39 15.78
CA GLU A 386 6.57 10.92 17.04
C GLU A 386 8.02 10.56 17.33
N ASP A 387 8.56 9.62 16.54
CA ASP A 387 9.93 9.17 16.74
C ASP A 387 10.95 10.21 16.27
N SER A 388 12.16 10.16 16.89
CA SER A 388 13.25 11.05 16.53
C SER A 388 13.66 10.90 15.06
N ILE A 389 14.23 11.94 14.47
CA ILE A 389 14.80 11.88 13.10
C ILE A 389 15.81 10.73 13.03
N GLU A 390 16.59 10.50 14.08
CA GLU A 390 17.55 9.42 14.18
C GLU A 390 16.89 8.04 14.05
N ALA A 391 15.81 7.79 14.78
CA ALA A 391 15.05 6.55 14.71
C ALA A 391 14.36 6.42 13.35
N ARG A 392 13.78 7.52 12.83
CA ARG A 392 13.12 7.55 11.53
C ARG A 392 14.06 7.21 10.36
N TRP A 393 15.37 7.50 10.49
CA TRP A 393 16.37 7.24 9.44
C TRP A 393 17.38 6.13 9.78
N GLY A 394 17.11 5.32 10.77
CA GLY A 394 17.95 4.18 11.09
C GLY A 394 19.36 4.55 11.60
N LEU A 395 19.53 5.72 12.22
CA LEU A 395 20.83 6.21 12.66
C LEU A 395 21.24 5.70 14.04
N LYS A 396 20.27 5.24 14.83
CA LYS A 396 20.49 4.74 16.19
C LYS A 396 19.71 3.44 16.40
N LYS A 397 20.37 2.33 16.20
CA LYS A 397 19.76 0.99 16.22
C LYS A 397 18.95 0.72 17.50
N CYS A 398 19.46 1.08 18.65
CA CYS A 398 18.77 0.87 19.92
C CYS A 398 17.46 1.68 20.03
N GLU A 399 17.48 2.96 19.64
CA GLU A 399 16.28 3.79 19.61
C GLU A 399 15.25 3.25 18.60
N MET A 400 15.72 2.69 17.48
CA MET A 400 14.87 2.10 16.46
C MET A 400 14.17 0.84 16.94
N ILE A 401 14.90 -0.07 17.60
CA ILE A 401 14.30 -1.28 18.19
C ILE A 401 13.23 -0.88 19.21
N HIS A 402 13.51 0.12 20.04
CA HIS A 402 12.52 0.65 20.98
C HIS A 402 11.31 1.26 20.29
N ALA A 403 11.54 2.08 19.26
CA ALA A 403 10.49 2.72 18.49
C ALA A 403 9.58 1.68 17.81
N GLN A 404 10.14 0.70 17.14
CA GLN A 404 9.38 -0.37 16.48
C GLN A 404 8.66 -1.28 17.50
N THR A 405 9.28 -1.56 18.64
CA THR A 405 8.65 -2.30 19.75
C THR A 405 7.41 -1.56 20.26
N ARG A 406 7.52 -0.25 20.50
CA ARG A 406 6.40 0.59 20.92
C ARG A 406 5.30 0.62 19.88
N THR A 407 5.63 0.80 18.60
CA THR A 407 4.67 0.79 17.50
C THR A 407 3.89 -0.53 17.44
N ALA A 408 4.59 -1.67 17.50
CA ALA A 408 3.93 -2.98 17.49
C ALA A 408 3.01 -3.18 18.70
N GLN A 409 3.42 -2.74 19.90
CA GLN A 409 2.59 -2.80 21.11
C GLN A 409 1.34 -1.90 21.00
N ASN A 410 1.50 -0.69 20.47
CA ASN A 410 0.40 0.24 20.25
C ASN A 410 -0.60 -0.31 19.21
N SER A 411 -0.09 -0.92 18.15
CA SER A 411 -0.91 -1.58 17.12
C SER A 411 -1.74 -2.72 17.71
N ILE A 412 -1.16 -3.57 18.56
CA ILE A 412 -1.90 -4.61 19.30
C ILE A 412 -3.01 -3.98 20.14
N ALA A 413 -2.68 -2.97 20.95
CA ALA A 413 -3.64 -2.33 21.83
C ALA A 413 -4.78 -1.64 21.05
N PHE A 414 -4.46 -1.03 19.91
CA PHE A 414 -5.44 -0.42 19.01
C PHE A 414 -6.38 -1.46 18.39
N VAL A 415 -5.83 -2.54 17.85
CA VAL A 415 -6.61 -3.63 17.23
C VAL A 415 -7.52 -4.30 18.24
N GLU A 416 -7.01 -4.60 19.44
CA GLU A 416 -7.82 -5.14 20.55
C GLU A 416 -9.01 -4.24 20.89
N ARG A 417 -8.77 -2.94 21.07
CA ARG A 417 -9.81 -1.99 21.46
C ARG A 417 -10.84 -1.76 20.35
N THR A 418 -10.38 -1.69 19.09
CA THR A 418 -11.22 -1.23 17.97
C THR A 418 -11.91 -2.37 17.24
N TYR A 419 -11.23 -3.49 17.03
CA TYR A 419 -11.68 -4.57 16.15
C TYR A 419 -12.08 -5.85 16.86
N ARG A 420 -11.63 -6.12 18.08
CA ARG A 420 -11.92 -7.37 18.81
C ARG A 420 -13.40 -7.77 18.81
N LYS A 421 -14.29 -6.81 19.00
CA LYS A 421 -15.74 -7.06 19.01
C LYS A 421 -16.38 -6.99 17.63
N LYS A 422 -15.79 -6.23 16.71
CA LYS A 422 -16.36 -5.98 15.37
C LYS A 422 -15.95 -7.05 14.37
N ASP A 423 -14.70 -7.46 14.40
CA ASP A 423 -14.09 -8.45 13.53
C ASP A 423 -13.02 -9.24 14.29
N PRO A 424 -13.42 -10.30 15.02
CA PRO A 424 -12.49 -11.10 15.83
C PRO A 424 -11.38 -11.75 15.00
N ARG A 425 -11.67 -12.20 13.76
CA ARG A 425 -10.69 -12.87 12.90
C ARG A 425 -9.60 -11.90 12.46
N TYR A 426 -10.00 -10.72 12.01
CA TYR A 426 -9.04 -9.64 11.69
C TYR A 426 -8.20 -9.27 12.91
N ALA A 427 -8.82 -9.15 14.09
CA ALA A 427 -8.11 -8.84 15.32
C ALA A 427 -7.07 -9.93 15.67
N ASP A 428 -7.45 -11.21 15.62
CA ASP A 428 -6.53 -12.32 15.91
C ASP A 428 -5.36 -12.36 14.95
N PHE A 429 -5.61 -12.24 13.65
CA PHE A 429 -4.58 -12.24 12.62
C PHE A 429 -3.63 -11.04 12.77
N SER A 430 -4.17 -9.84 12.93
CA SER A 430 -3.37 -8.62 13.10
C SER A 430 -2.48 -8.66 14.35
N ILE A 431 -3.04 -9.13 15.46
CA ILE A 431 -2.29 -9.27 16.72
C ILE A 431 -1.18 -10.31 16.58
N GLN A 432 -1.45 -11.44 15.93
CA GLN A 432 -0.43 -12.46 15.70
C GLN A 432 0.74 -11.92 14.87
N GLN A 433 0.48 -11.13 13.84
CA GLN A 433 1.54 -10.49 13.04
C GLN A 433 2.38 -9.53 13.89
N GLN A 434 1.76 -8.71 14.72
CA GLN A 434 2.48 -7.78 15.61
C GLN A 434 3.28 -8.52 16.69
N GLN A 435 2.78 -9.64 17.20
CA GLN A 435 3.50 -10.49 18.17
C GLN A 435 4.75 -11.12 17.54
N GLU A 436 4.69 -11.53 16.28
CA GLU A 436 5.86 -12.04 15.55
C GLU A 436 6.92 -10.95 15.33
N ILE A 437 6.50 -9.72 15.01
CA ILE A 437 7.39 -8.57 14.93
C ILE A 437 8.09 -8.34 16.30
N LEU A 438 7.33 -8.35 17.40
CA LEU A 438 7.88 -8.21 18.74
C LEU A 438 8.88 -9.30 19.10
N ARG A 439 8.61 -10.54 18.69
CA ARG A 439 9.54 -11.67 18.92
C ARG A 439 10.88 -11.42 18.21
N ARG A 440 10.86 -11.00 16.95
CA ARG A 440 12.08 -10.69 16.16
C ARG A 440 12.83 -9.51 16.74
N LEU A 441 12.14 -8.42 17.08
CA LEU A 441 12.77 -7.25 17.73
C LEU A 441 13.44 -7.61 19.05
N ASN A 442 12.86 -8.52 19.82
CA ASN A 442 13.47 -8.99 21.08
C ASN A 442 14.73 -9.84 20.82
N GLU A 443 14.76 -10.63 19.75
CA GLU A 443 15.97 -11.35 19.32
C GLU A 443 17.05 -10.37 18.86
N ASP A 444 16.69 -9.39 18.04
CA ASP A 444 17.60 -8.34 17.57
C ASP A 444 18.16 -7.51 18.75
N TRP A 445 17.33 -7.22 19.74
CA TRP A 445 17.77 -6.54 20.96
C TRP A 445 18.81 -7.37 21.70
N LYS A 446 18.55 -8.66 21.93
CA LYS A 446 19.47 -9.58 22.63
C LYS A 446 20.81 -9.75 21.91
N ASN A 447 20.78 -9.70 20.57
CA ASN A 447 21.96 -9.86 19.72
C ASN A 447 22.68 -8.53 19.42
N SER A 448 22.19 -7.41 19.97
CA SER A 448 22.75 -6.08 19.73
C SER A 448 23.60 -5.59 20.89
N GLU A 449 24.46 -4.61 20.61
CA GLU A 449 25.26 -3.88 21.65
C GLU A 449 24.36 -3.13 22.65
N CYS A 450 23.06 -2.97 22.31
CA CYS A 450 22.08 -2.34 23.21
C CYS A 450 21.80 -3.13 24.46
N TYR A 451 22.12 -4.43 24.48
CA TYR A 451 21.87 -5.33 25.60
C TYR A 451 22.91 -5.20 26.73
N SER A 452 24.07 -4.61 26.48
CA SER A 452 25.13 -4.46 27.46
C SER A 452 24.74 -3.44 28.55
N GLY A 453 24.10 -3.91 29.61
CA GLY A 453 23.82 -3.12 30.81
C GLY A 453 22.36 -2.86 31.20
N ALA A 454 21.40 -3.38 30.46
CA ALA A 454 19.98 -3.23 30.75
C ALA A 454 19.35 -4.52 31.31
N SER A 455 18.72 -4.48 32.48
CA SER A 455 17.87 -5.57 32.94
C SER A 455 16.50 -5.53 32.22
N VAL A 456 16.19 -6.61 31.48
CA VAL A 456 14.87 -6.80 30.88
C VAL A 456 13.94 -7.43 31.90
N GLN A 457 12.93 -6.69 32.33
CA GLN A 457 11.83 -7.28 33.11
C GLN A 457 10.68 -7.65 32.15
N THR A 458 10.46 -8.94 32.00
CA THR A 458 9.27 -9.47 31.32
C THR A 458 8.12 -9.57 32.32
N SER A 459 7.09 -8.79 32.16
CA SER A 459 5.82 -8.96 32.87
C SER A 459 4.78 -9.55 31.90
N SER A 460 3.74 -10.18 32.44
CA SER A 460 2.57 -10.67 31.69
C SER A 460 1.81 -9.56 30.91
N ARG A 461 2.27 -8.32 30.99
CA ARG A 461 1.73 -7.13 30.30
C ARG A 461 2.65 -6.55 29.22
N GLY A 462 3.81 -7.17 28.93
CA GLY A 462 4.77 -6.70 27.93
C GLY A 462 6.19 -6.53 28.49
N ILE A 463 7.14 -6.29 27.59
CA ILE A 463 8.56 -6.06 27.93
C ILE A 463 8.73 -4.59 28.32
N MET A 464 9.16 -4.33 29.53
CA MET A 464 9.56 -2.99 29.99
C MET A 464 11.07 -2.93 30.08
N ILE A 465 11.70 -2.00 29.36
CA ILE A 465 13.15 -1.81 29.33
C ILE A 465 13.48 -0.58 30.18
N THR A 466 14.27 -0.76 31.24
CA THR A 466 14.78 0.33 32.08
C THR A 466 16.22 0.66 31.70
N HIS A 467 16.53 1.95 31.52
CA HIS A 467 17.82 2.44 31.07
C HIS A 467 18.93 2.35 32.12
N GLY A 468 20.06 1.76 31.74
CA GLY A 468 21.37 2.03 32.32
C GLY A 468 22.19 2.90 31.36
N GLN A 469 23.08 3.74 31.92
CA GLN A 469 23.82 4.76 31.16
C GLN A 469 24.61 4.20 29.97
N SER A 470 24.54 4.87 28.84
CA SER A 470 25.17 4.53 27.57
C SER A 470 26.66 4.86 27.53
N SER A 471 27.49 3.95 27.01
CA SER A 471 28.83 4.25 26.51
C SER A 471 28.81 4.24 24.98
N GLU A 472 29.20 5.36 24.37
CA GLU A 472 29.27 5.54 22.91
C GLU A 472 30.49 4.81 22.33
N ASN A 473 30.27 4.01 21.29
CA ASN A 473 31.27 3.82 20.23
C ASN A 473 30.59 3.37 18.89
N PRO A 474 30.72 4.12 17.79
CA PRO A 474 29.83 3.98 16.66
C PRO A 474 30.31 3.16 15.46
N TYR A 475 31.41 2.42 15.51
CA TYR A 475 31.87 1.70 14.30
C TYR A 475 32.55 0.36 14.60
N GLN A 476 31.80 -0.74 14.48
CA GLN A 476 32.37 -2.02 14.04
C GLN A 476 31.38 -2.77 13.18
N GLN A 477 31.87 -3.23 12.01
CA GLN A 477 31.14 -3.95 11.00
C GLN A 477 30.62 -5.28 11.51
N VAL A 478 29.30 -5.55 11.33
CA VAL A 478 28.75 -6.89 11.47
C VAL A 478 28.31 -7.34 10.08
N SER A 479 29.05 -8.26 9.51
CA SER A 479 28.71 -8.99 8.31
C SER A 479 27.82 -10.17 8.67
N SER A 480 26.50 -10.02 8.54
CA SER A 480 25.56 -11.12 8.44
C SER A 480 24.44 -10.71 7.48
N PRO A 481 24.02 -11.56 6.54
CA PRO A 481 22.92 -11.22 5.66
C PRO A 481 21.65 -11.09 6.47
N LEU A 482 21.02 -9.92 6.39
CA LEU A 482 19.69 -9.69 6.94
C LEU A 482 18.67 -10.54 6.16
N PRO A 483 17.63 -11.07 6.84
CA PRO A 483 16.59 -11.83 6.15
C PRO A 483 15.86 -10.95 5.15
N THR A 484 15.70 -11.44 3.93
CA THR A 484 14.92 -10.81 2.86
C THR A 484 13.42 -10.83 3.20
N LEU A 485 12.65 -9.92 2.61
CA LEU A 485 11.16 -9.92 2.73
C LEU A 485 10.54 -11.28 2.39
N SER A 486 11.20 -12.11 1.56
CA SER A 486 10.78 -13.48 1.30
C SER A 486 10.66 -14.31 2.57
N SER A 487 11.46 -14.01 3.61
CA SER A 487 11.35 -14.66 4.91
C SER A 487 10.18 -14.16 5.76
N TYR A 488 9.66 -12.95 5.48
CA TYR A 488 8.46 -12.42 6.15
C TYR A 488 7.18 -13.09 5.65
N TYR A 489 7.16 -13.53 4.37
CA TYR A 489 5.98 -14.12 3.73
C TYR A 489 6.01 -15.65 3.62
N SER A 490 7.16 -16.30 3.89
CA SER A 490 7.32 -17.75 3.71
C SER A 490 6.99 -18.62 4.92
N SER A 491 6.66 -18.05 6.08
CA SER A 491 6.34 -18.80 7.29
C SER A 491 4.86 -18.74 7.65
N SER A 492 3.98 -19.26 6.78
CA SER A 492 2.66 -19.71 7.22
C SER A 492 2.75 -21.19 7.56
N PRO A 493 2.29 -21.63 8.73
CA PRO A 493 2.26 -23.05 9.04
C PRO A 493 1.28 -23.75 8.11
N SER A 494 1.76 -24.81 7.47
CA SER A 494 0.94 -25.78 6.75
C SER A 494 -0.08 -26.42 7.71
N ARG A 495 -1.35 -26.10 7.52
CA ARG A 495 -2.49 -26.98 7.85
C ARG A 495 -3.56 -26.86 6.81
#